data_7a235e6384a328cfdfea4a3d684a7089
#
_entry.id   7a235e6384a328cfdfea4a3d684a7089
#
_cell.length_a   1.000
_cell.length_b   1.000
_cell.length_c   1.000
_cell.angle_alpha   90.00
_cell.angle_beta   90.00
_cell.angle_gamma   90.00
#
_symmetry.space_group_name_H-M   'P 1'
#
loop_
_entity.id
_entity.type
_entity.pdbx_description
1 polymer ?
#
loop_
_entity_poly.entity_id
_entity_poly.type
_entity_poly.pdbx_seq_one_letter_code
_entity_poly.pdbx_strand_id
1 'polypeptide(L)'
;MNFSNITIVYNDIYFVDTLVGLLTLLDGVNVTKIKADTFEVGTIIDGSTDLILVESEGQKEVQQFITKKLSKIEIVIPIFFVVSNNRAYGNEHQTKFDIFKKPIYFPTFLKSLKREVREFVGKKNKEVMIGPYFFNYLLKTMIAKDNKEIRLTEMEAKILNFLYNSDGNLIKRDILLKEVWGYNSEVMTHTLETHIYRLRKKIETDSIGKNLLISESGGYRLNLLD
;
A
#
# COMPACT_ATOMS: atom_id res chain seq x y z
N MET A 1 10.01 -2.00 -20.30
CA MET A 1 9.50 -3.28 -19.73
C MET A 1 9.28 -3.03 -18.26
N ASN A 2 8.07 -3.13 -17.78
CA ASN A 2 7.81 -2.97 -16.36
C ASN A 2 8.13 -4.30 -15.68
N PHE A 3 9.23 -4.34 -14.94
CA PHE A 3 9.55 -5.48 -14.09
C PHE A 3 8.51 -5.56 -12.96
N SER A 4 7.97 -6.76 -12.74
CA SER A 4 7.04 -7.01 -11.65
C SER A 4 7.76 -7.79 -10.56
N ASN A 5 7.76 -7.25 -9.35
CA ASN A 5 8.42 -7.87 -8.20
C ASN A 5 7.37 -8.61 -7.35
N ILE A 6 7.48 -9.92 -7.31
CA ILE A 6 6.58 -10.80 -6.56
C ILE A 6 7.30 -11.31 -5.33
N THR A 7 6.75 -11.08 -4.16
CA THR A 7 7.24 -11.68 -2.91
C THR A 7 6.40 -12.89 -2.56
N ILE A 8 7.03 -14.05 -2.43
CA ILE A 8 6.38 -15.31 -2.03
C ILE A 8 6.73 -15.63 -0.58
N VAL A 9 5.71 -15.64 0.25
CA VAL A 9 5.79 -16.10 1.65
C VAL A 9 5.37 -17.58 1.70
N TYR A 10 6.23 -18.47 2.20
CA TYR A 10 6.03 -19.90 2.05
C TYR A 10 6.32 -20.72 3.31
N ASN A 11 5.68 -21.89 3.38
CA ASN A 11 5.98 -22.98 4.29
C ASN A 11 6.54 -24.19 3.53
N ASP A 12 5.96 -24.53 2.36
CA ASP A 12 6.39 -25.64 1.51
C ASP A 12 7.34 -25.16 0.39
N ILE A 13 8.63 -25.43 0.58
CA ILE A 13 9.67 -25.02 -0.38
C ILE A 13 9.54 -25.72 -1.75
N TYR A 14 9.11 -26.99 -1.79
CA TYR A 14 9.03 -27.75 -3.05
C TYR A 14 7.96 -27.21 -3.97
N PHE A 15 6.80 -26.89 -3.42
CA PHE A 15 5.74 -26.24 -4.18
C PHE A 15 6.20 -24.88 -4.69
N VAL A 16 6.83 -24.10 -3.84
CA VAL A 16 7.25 -22.74 -4.18
C VAL A 16 8.36 -22.73 -5.21
N ASP A 17 9.33 -23.62 -5.14
CA ASP A 17 10.40 -23.71 -6.14
C ASP A 17 9.84 -24.07 -7.54
N THR A 18 8.85 -24.95 -7.60
CA THR A 18 8.14 -25.25 -8.85
C THR A 18 7.41 -24.01 -9.39
N LEU A 19 6.71 -23.28 -8.53
CA LEU A 19 5.98 -22.07 -8.92
C LEU A 19 6.94 -20.95 -9.36
N VAL A 20 8.04 -20.76 -8.67
CA VAL A 20 9.11 -19.79 -9.02
C VAL A 20 9.67 -20.15 -10.40
N GLY A 21 9.98 -21.44 -10.65
CA GLY A 21 10.44 -21.89 -11.97
C GLY A 21 9.49 -21.50 -13.10
N LEU A 22 8.17 -21.59 -12.88
CA LEU A 22 7.16 -21.18 -13.87
C LEU A 22 7.05 -19.65 -13.99
N LEU A 23 7.15 -18.90 -12.89
CA LEU A 23 7.04 -17.43 -12.90
C LEU A 23 8.26 -16.78 -13.52
N THR A 24 9.45 -17.31 -13.31
CA THR A 24 10.69 -16.78 -13.89
C THR A 24 10.83 -16.99 -15.39
N LEU A 25 10.00 -17.87 -15.99
CA LEU A 25 9.88 -17.97 -17.45
C LEU A 25 9.13 -16.77 -18.06
N LEU A 26 8.49 -15.94 -17.25
CA LEU A 26 7.80 -14.75 -17.70
C LEU A 26 8.79 -13.59 -17.78
N ASP A 27 8.83 -12.91 -18.92
CA ASP A 27 9.66 -11.74 -19.12
C ASP A 27 9.32 -10.62 -18.12
N GLY A 28 10.34 -10.13 -17.42
CA GLY A 28 10.19 -9.01 -16.51
C GLY A 28 9.56 -9.34 -15.16
N VAL A 29 9.58 -10.60 -14.73
CA VAL A 29 9.16 -11.01 -13.39
C VAL A 29 10.38 -11.32 -12.52
N ASN A 30 10.46 -10.64 -11.37
CA ASN A 30 11.42 -10.96 -10.31
C ASN A 30 10.70 -11.59 -9.13
N VAL A 31 11.25 -12.64 -8.57
CA VAL A 31 10.64 -13.35 -7.45
C VAL A 31 11.57 -13.37 -6.25
N THR A 32 11.07 -12.90 -5.09
CA THR A 32 11.74 -13.01 -3.79
C THR A 32 11.01 -14.03 -2.93
N LYS A 33 11.75 -14.94 -2.31
CA LYS A 33 11.18 -15.97 -1.41
C LYS A 33 11.49 -15.62 0.04
N ILE A 34 10.48 -15.68 0.91
CA ILE A 34 10.62 -15.44 2.35
C ILE A 34 9.87 -16.55 3.09
N LYS A 35 10.52 -17.19 4.06
CA LYS A 35 9.84 -18.16 4.93
C LYS A 35 8.77 -17.48 5.78
N ALA A 36 7.64 -18.15 6.00
CA ALA A 36 6.52 -17.58 6.73
C ALA A 36 6.84 -17.27 8.20
N ASP A 37 7.74 -18.00 8.84
CA ASP A 37 8.22 -17.77 10.20
C ASP A 37 9.07 -16.51 10.33
N THR A 38 9.89 -16.20 9.32
CA THR A 38 10.78 -15.02 9.27
C THR A 38 10.14 -13.80 8.60
N PHE A 39 8.95 -13.95 8.03
CA PHE A 39 8.28 -12.87 7.33
C PHE A 39 7.83 -11.77 8.27
N GLU A 40 8.28 -10.56 8.00
CA GLU A 40 7.81 -9.33 8.63
C GLU A 40 7.27 -8.36 7.57
N VAL A 41 6.13 -7.74 7.84
CA VAL A 41 5.50 -6.84 6.86
C VAL A 41 6.37 -5.62 6.57
N GLY A 42 7.20 -5.19 7.53
CA GLY A 42 8.15 -4.11 7.34
C GLY A 42 9.13 -4.32 6.19
N THR A 43 9.42 -5.57 5.83
CA THR A 43 10.35 -5.91 4.74
C THR A 43 9.79 -5.68 3.34
N ILE A 44 8.48 -5.44 3.21
CA ILE A 44 7.80 -5.25 1.92
C ILE A 44 7.21 -3.84 1.73
N ILE A 45 7.30 -2.99 2.76
CA ILE A 45 6.74 -1.62 2.73
C ILE A 45 7.64 -0.63 1.97
N ASP A 46 8.83 -1.04 1.57
CA ASP A 46 9.79 -0.21 0.83
C ASP A 46 9.36 0.14 -0.61
N GLY A 47 8.19 -0.35 -1.03
CA GLY A 47 7.66 -0.10 -2.37
C GLY A 47 8.26 -0.99 -3.47
N SER A 48 9.17 -1.90 -3.13
CA SER A 48 9.80 -2.81 -4.11
C SER A 48 8.88 -3.94 -4.56
N THR A 49 7.91 -4.35 -3.73
CA THR A 49 6.99 -5.46 -4.02
C THR A 49 5.73 -5.00 -4.74
N ASP A 50 5.33 -5.70 -5.78
CA ASP A 50 4.13 -5.41 -6.59
C ASP A 50 3.00 -6.40 -6.34
N LEU A 51 3.29 -7.59 -5.81
CA LEU A 51 2.32 -8.60 -5.37
C LEU A 51 2.93 -9.49 -4.29
N ILE A 52 2.12 -9.83 -3.31
CA ILE A 52 2.47 -10.82 -2.28
C ILE A 52 1.70 -12.10 -2.55
N LEU A 53 2.40 -13.21 -2.62
CA LEU A 53 1.79 -14.54 -2.67
C LEU A 53 2.10 -15.25 -1.36
N VAL A 54 1.07 -15.70 -0.66
CA VAL A 54 1.20 -16.42 0.62
C VAL A 54 0.79 -17.86 0.42
N GLU A 55 1.75 -18.77 0.52
CA GLU A 55 1.49 -20.21 0.53
C GLU A 55 1.13 -20.66 1.95
N SER A 56 0.06 -21.43 2.09
CA SER A 56 -0.49 -21.85 3.38
C SER A 56 -1.13 -23.24 3.28
N GLU A 57 -1.18 -23.96 4.39
CA GLU A 57 -1.81 -25.28 4.44
C GLU A 57 -3.34 -25.20 4.42
N GLY A 58 -3.93 -24.12 4.94
CA GLY A 58 -5.38 -24.00 4.97
C GLY A 58 -5.93 -22.67 5.48
N GLN A 59 -7.25 -22.63 5.67
CA GLN A 59 -7.98 -21.41 6.06
C GLN A 59 -7.55 -20.85 7.41
N LYS A 60 -7.25 -21.71 8.39
CA LYS A 60 -6.86 -21.31 9.73
C LYS A 60 -5.54 -20.53 9.71
N GLU A 61 -4.59 -21.00 8.96
CA GLU A 61 -3.27 -20.38 8.77
C GLU A 61 -3.40 -19.05 8.01
N VAL A 62 -4.23 -19.00 6.96
CA VAL A 62 -4.56 -17.75 6.24
C VAL A 62 -5.15 -16.72 7.20
N GLN A 63 -6.15 -17.13 8.00
CA GLN A 63 -6.77 -16.22 8.98
C GLN A 63 -5.77 -15.74 10.02
N GLN A 64 -4.91 -16.62 10.52
CA GLN A 64 -3.84 -16.24 11.46
C GLN A 64 -2.84 -15.28 10.83
N PHE A 65 -2.45 -15.51 9.58
CA PHE A 65 -1.55 -14.62 8.84
C PHE A 65 -2.18 -13.22 8.70
N ILE A 66 -3.42 -13.13 8.25
CA ILE A 66 -4.16 -11.87 8.14
C ILE A 66 -4.20 -11.17 9.50
N THR A 67 -4.65 -11.87 10.55
CA THR A 67 -4.84 -11.28 11.88
C THR A 67 -3.53 -10.84 12.53
N LYS A 68 -2.48 -11.66 12.45
CA LYS A 68 -1.20 -11.39 13.14
C LYS A 68 -0.28 -10.46 12.37
N LYS A 69 -0.23 -10.61 11.05
CA LYS A 69 0.75 -9.91 10.22
C LYS A 69 0.18 -8.70 9.48
N LEU A 70 -1.09 -8.76 9.04
CA LEU A 70 -1.68 -7.75 8.16
C LEU A 70 -2.64 -6.78 8.87
N SER A 71 -3.23 -7.15 10.01
CA SER A 71 -4.30 -6.37 10.67
C SER A 71 -3.92 -4.96 11.10
N LYS A 72 -2.62 -4.71 11.30
CA LYS A 72 -2.10 -3.43 11.81
C LYS A 72 -1.66 -2.47 10.71
N ILE A 73 -1.77 -2.86 9.45
CA ILE A 73 -1.23 -2.11 8.31
C ILE A 73 -2.27 -2.03 7.21
N GLU A 74 -2.48 -0.84 6.69
CA GLU A 74 -3.27 -0.66 5.47
C GLU A 74 -2.44 -1.14 4.28
N ILE A 75 -2.63 -2.42 3.92
CA ILE A 75 -1.91 -3.01 2.80
C ILE A 75 -2.67 -2.69 1.52
N VAL A 76 -2.00 -1.97 0.66
CA VAL A 76 -2.49 -1.60 -0.68
C VAL A 76 -2.02 -2.61 -1.72
N ILE A 77 -0.92 -3.33 -1.44
CA ILE A 77 -0.34 -4.34 -2.33
C ILE A 77 -1.31 -5.52 -2.47
N PRO A 78 -1.59 -6.01 -3.70
CA PRO A 78 -2.43 -7.18 -3.89
C PRO A 78 -1.82 -8.42 -3.22
N ILE A 79 -2.65 -9.22 -2.56
CA ILE A 79 -2.24 -10.43 -1.87
C ILE A 79 -3.02 -11.61 -2.40
N PHE A 80 -2.30 -12.66 -2.83
CA PHE A 80 -2.84 -13.94 -3.22
C PHE A 80 -2.52 -14.98 -2.17
N PHE A 81 -3.50 -15.79 -1.81
CA PHE A 81 -3.31 -16.98 -0.99
C PHE A 81 -3.37 -18.25 -1.83
N VAL A 82 -2.44 -19.13 -1.60
CA VAL A 82 -2.41 -20.48 -2.19
C VAL A 82 -2.52 -21.50 -1.07
N VAL A 83 -3.58 -22.29 -1.06
CA VAL A 83 -3.91 -23.19 0.04
C VAL A 83 -4.00 -24.66 -0.39
N SER A 84 -3.52 -25.56 0.47
CA SER A 84 -3.51 -27.01 0.22
C SER A 84 -4.82 -27.70 0.60
N ASN A 85 -5.53 -27.19 1.63
CA ASN A 85 -6.69 -27.89 2.19
C ASN A 85 -8.02 -27.36 1.63
N ASN A 86 -8.84 -28.31 1.17
CA ASN A 86 -10.11 -28.05 0.48
C ASN A 86 -11.32 -27.92 1.44
N ARG A 87 -11.13 -27.96 2.77
CA ARG A 87 -12.23 -27.87 3.73
C ARG A 87 -12.72 -26.43 3.85
N ALA A 88 -13.84 -26.21 3.18
CA ALA A 88 -14.79 -25.13 3.36
C ALA A 88 -14.21 -23.71 3.58
N TYR A 89 -13.86 -23.03 2.50
CA TYR A 89 -14.10 -21.59 2.48
C TYR A 89 -15.62 -21.41 2.33
N GLY A 90 -16.28 -21.02 3.41
CA GLY A 90 -17.65 -20.51 3.31
C GLY A 90 -17.60 -19.26 2.41
N ASN A 91 -18.44 -19.28 1.36
CA ASN A 91 -18.66 -18.20 0.41
C ASN A 91 -17.42 -17.42 -0.03
N GLU A 92 -16.86 -17.78 -1.18
CA GLU A 92 -15.69 -17.17 -1.85
C GLU A 92 -15.84 -15.64 -2.07
N HIS A 93 -16.99 -15.06 -1.82
CA HIS A 93 -17.31 -13.65 -2.07
C HIS A 93 -17.07 -12.68 -0.89
N GLN A 94 -16.56 -13.15 0.25
CA GLN A 94 -16.40 -12.29 1.44
C GLN A 94 -14.94 -11.96 1.81
N THR A 95 -13.95 -12.45 1.06
CA THR A 95 -12.56 -12.10 1.34
C THR A 95 -12.06 -11.02 0.40
N LYS A 96 -11.39 -10.01 0.96
CA LYS A 96 -10.68 -8.94 0.22
C LYS A 96 -9.51 -9.49 -0.61
N PHE A 97 -9.24 -10.81 -0.57
CA PHE A 97 -8.05 -11.44 -1.13
C PHE A 97 -8.42 -12.57 -2.08
N ASP A 98 -7.67 -12.71 -3.16
CA ASP A 98 -7.79 -13.84 -4.08
C ASP A 98 -7.17 -15.10 -3.46
N ILE A 99 -7.95 -16.21 -3.47
CA ILE A 99 -7.54 -17.47 -2.88
C ILE A 99 -7.53 -18.56 -3.96
N PHE A 100 -6.38 -19.21 -4.12
CA PHE A 100 -6.17 -20.31 -5.05
C PHE A 100 -5.96 -21.61 -4.29
N LYS A 101 -6.58 -22.69 -4.78
CA LYS A 101 -6.44 -24.04 -4.19
C LYS A 101 -5.40 -24.86 -4.95
N LYS A 102 -4.60 -25.63 -4.23
CA LYS A 102 -3.72 -26.63 -4.85
C LYS A 102 -4.55 -27.86 -5.28
N PRO A 103 -4.29 -28.46 -6.44
CA PRO A 103 -3.33 -28.04 -7.45
C PRO A 103 -3.80 -26.80 -8.21
N ILE A 104 -2.88 -25.87 -8.47
CA ILE A 104 -3.20 -24.62 -9.18
C ILE A 104 -3.35 -24.90 -10.67
N TYR A 105 -4.45 -24.45 -11.27
CA TYR A 105 -4.54 -24.35 -12.73
C TYR A 105 -3.81 -23.09 -13.19
N PHE A 106 -2.56 -23.27 -13.60
CA PHE A 106 -1.61 -22.18 -13.84
C PHE A 106 -2.10 -21.12 -14.83
N PRO A 107 -2.80 -21.42 -15.95
CA PRO A 107 -3.31 -20.39 -16.85
C PRO A 107 -4.29 -19.40 -16.19
N THR A 108 -5.21 -19.89 -15.37
CA THR A 108 -6.16 -19.04 -14.63
C THR A 108 -5.45 -18.22 -13.57
N PHE A 109 -4.56 -18.83 -12.81
CA PHE A 109 -3.72 -18.17 -11.83
C PHE A 109 -2.90 -17.04 -12.47
N LEU A 110 -2.23 -17.33 -13.58
CA LEU A 110 -1.42 -16.35 -14.31
C LEU A 110 -2.27 -15.18 -14.85
N LYS A 111 -3.48 -15.45 -15.32
CA LYS A 111 -4.41 -14.38 -15.77
C LYS A 111 -4.77 -13.44 -14.63
N SER A 112 -5.12 -13.97 -13.46
CA SER A 112 -5.41 -13.16 -12.26
C SER A 112 -4.18 -12.39 -11.81
N LEU A 113 -3.02 -13.03 -11.72
CA LEU A 113 -1.77 -12.41 -11.36
C LEU A 113 -1.44 -11.22 -12.26
N LYS A 114 -1.47 -11.40 -13.58
CA LYS A 114 -1.20 -10.34 -14.55
C LYS A 114 -2.20 -9.17 -14.43
N ARG A 115 -3.47 -9.46 -14.16
CA ARG A 115 -4.50 -8.43 -13.95
C ARG A 115 -4.17 -7.57 -12.72
N GLU A 116 -4.02 -8.22 -11.57
CA GLU A 116 -3.79 -7.52 -10.29
C GLU A 116 -2.48 -6.73 -10.27
N VAL A 117 -1.40 -7.32 -10.77
CA VAL A 117 -0.11 -6.61 -10.88
C VAL A 117 -0.21 -5.41 -11.81
N ARG A 118 -0.86 -5.55 -12.97
CA ARG A 118 -1.04 -4.43 -13.92
C ARG A 118 -1.84 -3.29 -13.28
N GLU A 119 -2.95 -3.61 -12.61
CA GLU A 119 -3.78 -2.62 -11.93
C GLU A 119 -3.02 -1.93 -10.80
N PHE A 120 -2.28 -2.70 -10.00
CA PHE A 120 -1.49 -2.15 -8.90
C PHE A 120 -0.35 -1.26 -9.39
N VAL A 121 0.45 -1.74 -10.34
CA VAL A 121 1.56 -0.96 -10.92
C VAL A 121 1.04 0.30 -11.62
N GLY A 122 -0.12 0.22 -12.30
CA GLY A 122 -0.77 1.38 -12.87
C GLY A 122 -1.18 2.42 -11.83
N LYS A 123 -1.63 1.99 -10.64
CA LYS A 123 -1.92 2.89 -9.52
C LYS A 123 -0.65 3.39 -8.82
N LYS A 124 0.35 2.52 -8.66
CA LYS A 124 1.65 2.83 -8.04
C LYS A 124 2.39 3.93 -8.81
N ASN A 125 2.30 3.91 -10.14
CA ASN A 125 2.93 4.91 -11.00
C ASN A 125 2.09 6.19 -11.15
N LYS A 126 0.95 6.29 -10.47
CA LYS A 126 0.10 7.48 -10.52
C LYS A 126 0.65 8.54 -9.57
N GLU A 127 1.55 9.35 -10.08
CA GLU A 127 2.05 10.54 -9.40
C GLU A 127 1.17 11.75 -9.70
N VAL A 128 0.96 12.59 -8.71
CA VAL A 128 0.26 13.86 -8.86
C VAL A 128 1.18 15.00 -8.43
N MET A 129 1.08 16.15 -9.08
CA MET A 129 1.82 17.34 -8.65
C MET A 129 1.08 18.02 -7.51
N ILE A 130 1.80 18.28 -6.42
CA ILE A 130 1.35 19.10 -5.30
C ILE A 130 2.39 20.20 -5.09
N GLY A 131 2.13 21.37 -5.60
CA GLY A 131 3.12 22.45 -5.66
C GLY A 131 4.40 21.97 -6.37
N PRO A 132 5.59 22.14 -5.77
CA PRO A 132 6.86 21.76 -6.40
C PRO A 132 7.19 20.25 -6.34
N TYR A 133 6.28 19.40 -5.83
CA TYR A 133 6.54 17.99 -5.57
C TYR A 133 5.71 17.07 -6.45
N PHE A 134 6.31 15.96 -6.88
CA PHE A 134 5.59 14.78 -7.36
C PHE A 134 5.21 13.91 -6.16
N PHE A 135 3.93 13.83 -5.87
CA PHE A 135 3.39 13.06 -4.76
C PHE A 135 2.86 11.73 -5.21
N ASN A 136 3.32 10.66 -4.59
CA ASN A 136 2.80 9.32 -4.77
C ASN A 136 2.17 8.82 -3.46
N TYR A 137 0.85 8.72 -3.45
CA TYR A 137 0.10 8.29 -2.26
C TYR A 137 0.44 6.85 -1.85
N LEU A 138 0.56 5.93 -2.82
CA LEU A 138 0.81 4.50 -2.55
C LEU A 138 2.21 4.25 -2.01
N LEU A 139 3.20 4.93 -2.55
CA LEU A 139 4.58 4.85 -2.10
C LEU A 139 4.83 5.71 -0.86
N LYS A 140 3.88 6.58 -0.51
CA LYS A 140 4.00 7.54 0.59
C LYS A 140 5.25 8.42 0.45
N THR A 141 5.51 8.86 -0.80
CA THR A 141 6.68 9.67 -1.12
C THR A 141 6.29 10.99 -1.78
N MET A 142 7.09 12.00 -1.56
CA MET A 142 7.11 13.24 -2.33
C MET A 142 8.52 13.43 -2.89
N ILE A 143 8.62 13.72 -4.16
CA ILE A 143 9.89 13.95 -4.84
C ILE A 143 9.92 15.38 -5.35
N ALA A 144 10.90 16.14 -4.89
CA ALA A 144 11.11 17.51 -5.36
C ALA A 144 11.78 17.51 -6.75
N LYS A 145 11.72 18.63 -7.45
CA LYS A 145 12.33 18.79 -8.79
C LYS A 145 13.86 18.54 -8.82
N ASP A 146 14.53 18.66 -7.68
CA ASP A 146 15.95 18.34 -7.48
C ASP A 146 16.21 16.86 -7.17
N ASN A 147 15.21 15.99 -7.31
CA ASN A 147 15.20 14.56 -6.98
C ASN A 147 15.35 14.25 -5.48
N LYS A 148 15.18 15.22 -4.60
CA LYS A 148 15.14 14.95 -3.16
C LYS A 148 13.86 14.22 -2.79
N GLU A 149 13.99 12.99 -2.28
CA GLU A 149 12.88 12.17 -1.81
C GLU A 149 12.52 12.50 -0.36
N ILE A 150 11.24 12.71 -0.11
CA ILE A 150 10.64 12.91 1.22
C ILE A 150 9.73 11.71 1.49
N ARG A 151 10.03 10.94 2.53
CA ARG A 151 9.18 9.83 2.99
C ARG A 151 8.13 10.32 3.97
N LEU A 152 6.89 9.96 3.69
CA LEU A 152 5.74 10.30 4.51
C LEU A 152 5.32 9.09 5.37
N THR A 153 4.81 9.38 6.54
CA THR A 153 4.03 8.38 7.30
C THR A 153 2.67 8.18 6.64
N GLU A 154 1.98 7.11 7.00
CA GLU A 154 0.66 6.82 6.48
C GLU A 154 -0.35 7.94 6.71
N MET A 155 -0.36 8.51 7.93
CA MET A 155 -1.26 9.62 8.26
C MET A 155 -0.92 10.90 7.51
N GLU A 156 0.37 11.20 7.32
CA GLU A 156 0.81 12.34 6.51
C GLU A 156 0.39 12.18 5.03
N ALA A 157 0.54 10.98 4.47
CA ALA A 157 0.10 10.69 3.11
C ALA A 157 -1.43 10.76 2.96
N LYS A 158 -2.19 10.25 3.94
CA LYS A 158 -3.66 10.35 3.96
C LYS A 158 -4.12 11.81 4.03
N ILE A 159 -3.52 12.62 4.90
CA ILE A 159 -3.82 14.05 5.00
C ILE A 159 -3.60 14.75 3.66
N LEU A 160 -2.41 14.57 3.06
CA LEU A 160 -2.09 15.18 1.77
C LEU A 160 -3.03 14.75 0.66
N ASN A 161 -3.31 13.45 0.57
CA ASN A 161 -4.21 12.92 -0.46
C ASN A 161 -5.64 13.45 -0.31
N PHE A 162 -6.14 13.55 0.93
CA PHE A 162 -7.47 14.09 1.17
C PHE A 162 -7.55 15.57 0.82
N LEU A 163 -6.57 16.37 1.23
CA LEU A 163 -6.51 17.79 0.92
C LEU A 163 -6.30 18.05 -0.58
N TYR A 164 -5.51 17.21 -1.27
CA TYR A 164 -5.33 17.30 -2.71
C TYR A 164 -6.65 17.06 -3.47
N ASN A 165 -7.38 15.99 -3.10
CA ASN A 165 -8.68 15.68 -3.70
C ASN A 165 -9.79 16.69 -3.36
N SER A 166 -9.49 17.64 -2.49
CA SER A 166 -10.41 18.73 -2.15
C SER A 166 -10.18 19.99 -3.01
N ASP A 167 -9.33 19.92 -4.03
CA ASP A 167 -9.08 20.98 -5.03
C ASP A 167 -8.80 22.37 -4.42
N GLY A 168 -7.98 22.40 -3.36
CA GLY A 168 -7.62 23.64 -2.66
C GLY A 168 -8.71 24.23 -1.75
N ASN A 169 -9.87 23.58 -1.63
CA ASN A 169 -10.91 24.02 -0.72
C ASN A 169 -10.49 23.87 0.75
N LEU A 170 -10.98 24.78 1.59
CA LEU A 170 -10.76 24.73 3.03
C LEU A 170 -11.51 23.55 3.66
N ILE A 171 -10.78 22.62 4.25
CA ILE A 171 -11.35 21.47 4.97
C ILE A 171 -11.32 21.72 6.47
N LYS A 172 -12.49 21.64 7.10
CA LYS A 172 -12.61 21.80 8.55
C LYS A 172 -11.87 20.69 9.29
N ARG A 173 -11.38 21.00 10.50
CA ARG A 173 -10.60 20.07 11.33
C ARG A 173 -11.35 18.77 11.67
N ASP A 174 -12.63 18.89 12.01
CA ASP A 174 -13.51 17.76 12.33
C ASP A 174 -13.71 16.83 11.13
N ILE A 175 -13.86 17.40 9.93
CA ILE A 175 -13.97 16.62 8.69
C ILE A 175 -12.66 15.88 8.43
N LEU A 176 -11.52 16.57 8.52
CA LEU A 176 -10.21 15.95 8.26
C LEU A 176 -9.88 14.86 9.29
N LEU A 177 -10.21 15.04 10.56
CA LEU A 177 -10.08 14.02 11.59
C LEU A 177 -10.94 12.80 11.28
N LYS A 178 -12.21 13.01 10.93
CA LYS A 178 -13.13 11.93 10.59
C LYS A 178 -12.66 11.10 9.41
N GLU A 179 -12.24 11.76 8.33
CA GLU A 179 -11.87 11.10 7.07
C GLU A 179 -10.51 10.40 7.16
N VAL A 180 -9.56 10.93 7.92
CA VAL A 180 -8.21 10.37 8.04
C VAL A 180 -8.11 9.31 9.14
N TRP A 181 -8.81 9.48 10.27
CA TRP A 181 -8.74 8.55 11.43
C TRP A 181 -9.99 7.69 11.62
N GLY A 182 -11.08 7.95 10.87
CA GLY A 182 -12.35 7.26 11.03
C GLY A 182 -13.18 7.80 12.21
N TYR A 183 -14.27 7.10 12.52
CA TYR A 183 -15.27 7.54 13.51
C TYR A 183 -14.83 7.48 14.99
N ASN A 184 -13.59 7.14 15.32
CA ASN A 184 -13.13 7.17 16.71
C ASN A 184 -12.99 8.61 17.20
N SER A 185 -14.06 9.10 17.83
CA SER A 185 -14.20 10.46 18.39
C SER A 185 -13.23 10.78 19.55
N GLU A 186 -12.43 9.81 19.99
CA GLU A 186 -11.42 9.99 21.04
C GLU A 186 -10.05 10.47 20.53
N VAL A 187 -9.89 10.56 19.19
CA VAL A 187 -8.67 11.12 18.61
C VAL A 187 -8.67 12.63 18.84
N MET A 188 -7.91 13.07 19.82
CA MET A 188 -7.82 14.48 20.21
C MET A 188 -7.33 15.33 19.03
N THR A 189 -7.84 16.54 18.91
CA THR A 189 -7.43 17.59 17.94
C THR A 189 -5.92 17.80 17.93
N HIS A 190 -5.24 17.65 19.05
CA HIS A 190 -3.78 17.68 19.17
C HIS A 190 -3.04 16.64 18.31
N THR A 191 -3.68 15.52 17.97
CA THR A 191 -3.09 14.51 17.08
C THR A 191 -2.98 15.05 15.66
N LEU A 192 -4.04 15.66 15.13
CA LEU A 192 -4.03 16.26 13.80
C LEU A 192 -2.98 17.39 13.71
N GLU A 193 -2.96 18.30 14.69
CA GLU A 193 -2.01 19.42 14.73
C GLU A 193 -0.55 18.91 14.74
N THR A 194 -0.28 17.84 15.48
CA THR A 194 1.05 17.20 15.50
C THR A 194 1.44 16.65 14.14
N HIS A 195 0.53 15.99 13.43
CA HIS A 195 0.81 15.46 12.09
C HIS A 195 0.97 16.58 11.06
N ILE A 196 0.15 17.63 11.12
CA ILE A 196 0.27 18.81 10.27
C ILE A 196 1.62 19.51 10.50
N TYR A 197 2.04 19.68 11.76
CA TYR A 197 3.34 20.27 12.08
C TYR A 197 4.51 19.44 11.51
N ARG A 198 4.47 18.11 11.71
CA ARG A 198 5.50 17.19 11.18
C ARG A 198 5.54 17.21 9.66
N LEU A 199 4.36 17.22 9.03
CA LEU A 199 4.23 17.28 7.58
C LEU A 199 4.85 18.57 7.04
N ARG A 200 4.51 19.73 7.61
CA ARG A 200 5.13 21.00 7.24
C ARG A 200 6.64 20.97 7.36
N LYS A 201 7.15 20.47 8.47
CA LYS A 201 8.61 20.36 8.68
C LYS A 201 9.31 19.53 7.60
N LYS A 202 8.59 18.58 6.97
CA LYS A 202 9.12 17.76 5.87
C LYS A 202 9.03 18.47 4.51
N ILE A 203 7.91 19.13 4.22
CA ILE A 203 7.62 19.67 2.89
C ILE A 203 7.99 21.16 2.72
N GLU A 204 8.13 21.91 3.78
CA GLU A 204 8.47 23.35 3.76
C GLU A 204 9.95 23.58 4.13
N THR A 205 10.85 22.72 3.65
CA THR A 205 12.29 22.89 3.83
C THR A 205 12.87 23.79 2.75
N ASP A 206 13.77 24.73 3.17
CA ASP A 206 14.66 25.48 2.28
C ASP A 206 13.96 26.31 1.18
N SER A 207 12.88 26.99 1.47
CA SER A 207 12.09 27.82 0.52
C SER A 207 11.31 27.03 -0.54
N ILE A 208 11.52 25.74 -0.67
CA ILE A 208 10.75 24.85 -1.54
C ILE A 208 9.48 24.44 -0.78
N GLY A 209 8.31 24.54 -1.41
CA GLY A 209 7.02 24.17 -0.78
C GLY A 209 6.54 25.14 0.30
N LYS A 210 7.15 26.33 0.43
CA LYS A 210 6.72 27.34 1.39
C LYS A 210 5.27 27.76 1.12
N ASN A 211 4.43 27.70 2.17
CA ASN A 211 2.99 27.95 2.08
C ASN A 211 2.19 26.92 1.26
N LEU A 212 2.72 25.72 1.06
CA LEU A 212 1.97 24.66 0.38
C LEU A 212 0.77 24.19 1.22
N LEU A 213 0.96 24.04 2.53
CA LEU A 213 -0.09 23.66 3.47
C LEU A 213 -0.54 24.85 4.29
N ILE A 214 -1.69 25.42 3.96
CA ILE A 214 -2.24 26.62 4.60
C ILE A 214 -3.15 26.22 5.77
N SER A 215 -2.96 26.90 6.92
CA SER A 215 -3.92 26.89 8.04
C SER A 215 -4.75 28.16 7.99
N GLU A 216 -6.05 27.99 8.00
CA GLU A 216 -7.00 29.09 8.13
C GLU A 216 -7.92 28.87 9.34
N SER A 217 -8.74 29.86 9.67
CA SER A 217 -9.65 29.76 10.81
C SER A 217 -10.54 28.52 10.68
N GLY A 218 -10.25 27.51 11.52
CA GLY A 218 -11.05 26.27 11.63
C GLY A 218 -10.62 25.12 10.72
N GLY A 219 -9.59 25.26 9.86
CA GLY A 219 -9.26 24.18 8.93
C GLY A 219 -7.90 24.28 8.24
N TYR A 220 -7.73 23.41 7.23
CA TYR A 220 -6.52 23.29 6.42
C TYR A 220 -6.88 23.19 4.95
N ARG A 221 -6.01 23.66 4.08
CA ARG A 221 -6.08 23.47 2.64
C ARG A 221 -4.70 23.41 2.00
N LEU A 222 -4.60 22.84 0.82
CA LEU A 222 -3.40 22.98 0.00
C LEU A 222 -3.48 24.20 -0.90
N ASN A 223 -2.35 24.88 -1.04
CA ASN A 223 -2.15 25.87 -2.09
C ASN A 223 -1.70 25.16 -3.35
N LEU A 224 -2.63 24.91 -4.27
CA LEU A 224 -2.38 24.22 -5.53
C LEU A 224 -2.03 25.19 -6.67
N LEU A 225 -1.99 26.50 -6.34
CA LEU A 225 -1.64 27.54 -7.30
C LEU A 225 -0.13 27.73 -7.28
N ASP A 226 0.56 27.07 -8.27
CA ASP A 226 1.74 27.54 -9.03
C ASP A 226 2.25 26.46 -9.99
#